data_36bdb036bffefda6db92ce5625602e08
#
_entry.id   36bdb036bffefda6db92ce5625602e08
#
_cell.length_a   1.000
_cell.length_b   1.000
_cell.length_c   1.000
_cell.angle_alpha   90.00
_cell.angle_beta   90.00
_cell.angle_gamma   90.00
#
_symmetry.space_group_name_H-M   'P 1'
#
loop_
_entity.id
_entity.type
_entity.pdbx_description
1 polymer ?
#
loop_
_entity_poly.entity_id
_entity_poly.type
_entity_poly.pdbx_seq_one_letter_code
_entity_poly.pdbx_strand_id
1 'polypeptide(L)'
;FEGDLSFELNSGGKVVFHADEETGNGKWAVADNKLTITIQGEEMVADVGENTFTFDDLMDMGLKVIFGKEGTDATNPENYLSEDELAVIGEWYSENVKELLDEEAQTTVEELLGDGPQTTMDGVDNINDALRLTFAKDYTVKVVYKGQEMGTFKWSLVYGLCNVESENPSVYVATNEDGSLNVDYSDDEDFLTFKCVKDDAK
;
A
#
# COMPACT_ATOMS: atom_id res chain seq x y z
N PHE A 1 -3.80 0.63 8.76
CA PHE A 1 -4.88 1.28 9.53
C PHE A 1 -5.86 1.87 8.51
N GLU A 2 -7.05 1.32 8.42
CA GLU A 2 -8.13 1.88 7.64
C GLU A 2 -8.90 2.83 8.56
N GLY A 3 -8.79 4.15 8.36
CA GLY A 3 -9.54 5.12 9.13
C GLY A 3 -8.88 6.50 9.18
N ASP A 4 -9.70 7.51 9.41
CA ASP A 4 -9.22 8.88 9.55
C ASP A 4 -8.78 9.15 10.98
N LEU A 5 -7.49 9.44 11.17
CA LEU A 5 -6.93 9.90 12.44
C LEU A 5 -6.66 11.39 12.39
N SER A 6 -7.12 12.17 13.35
CA SER A 6 -6.77 13.57 13.46
C SER A 6 -6.72 14.09 14.89
N PHE A 7 -5.99 15.19 15.08
CA PHE A 7 -5.91 15.90 16.35
C PHE A 7 -6.26 17.37 16.14
N GLU A 8 -7.20 17.88 16.91
CA GLU A 8 -7.45 19.31 17.03
C GLU A 8 -6.69 19.88 18.23
N LEU A 9 -5.60 20.59 17.98
CA LEU A 9 -4.81 21.23 19.02
C LEU A 9 -5.35 22.65 19.30
N ASN A 10 -6.23 22.76 20.29
CA ASN A 10 -6.90 24.01 20.64
C ASN A 10 -6.07 24.89 21.59
N SER A 11 -6.31 26.21 21.54
CA SER A 11 -5.70 27.15 22.46
C SER A 11 -5.96 26.79 23.92
N GLY A 12 -5.00 27.05 24.80
CA GLY A 12 -5.09 26.69 26.22
C GLY A 12 -4.76 25.23 26.52
N GLY A 13 -4.07 24.54 25.61
CA GLY A 13 -3.56 23.19 25.83
C GLY A 13 -4.63 22.11 25.85
N LYS A 14 -5.75 22.31 25.17
CA LYS A 14 -6.79 21.29 24.99
C LYS A 14 -6.61 20.59 23.64
N VAL A 15 -6.75 19.27 23.62
CA VAL A 15 -6.75 18.47 22.40
C VAL A 15 -8.06 17.69 22.26
N VAL A 16 -8.55 17.57 21.04
CA VAL A 16 -9.57 16.60 20.64
C VAL A 16 -8.92 15.64 19.65
N PHE A 17 -9.02 14.36 19.94
CA PHE A 17 -8.56 13.28 19.07
C PHE A 17 -9.79 12.69 18.37
N HIS A 18 -9.67 12.46 17.10
CA HIS A 18 -10.68 11.79 16.28
C HIS A 18 -10.06 10.53 15.66
N ALA A 19 -10.77 9.42 15.80
CA ALA A 19 -10.45 8.14 15.16
C ALA A 19 -11.77 7.60 14.62
N ASP A 20 -11.99 7.72 13.32
CA ASP A 20 -13.25 7.41 12.66
C ASP A 20 -14.44 8.13 13.33
N GLU A 21 -15.38 7.37 13.90
CA GLU A 21 -16.55 7.88 14.61
C GLU A 21 -16.28 8.16 16.12
N GLU A 22 -15.10 7.79 16.63
CA GLU A 22 -14.73 7.97 18.03
C GLU A 22 -14.01 9.30 18.26
N THR A 23 -14.26 9.91 19.42
CA THR A 23 -13.59 11.14 19.83
C THR A 23 -13.05 11.02 21.24
N GLY A 24 -11.82 11.47 21.44
CA GLY A 24 -11.18 11.56 22.76
C GLY A 24 -10.83 13.01 23.10
N ASN A 25 -10.99 13.40 24.35
CA ASN A 25 -10.60 14.72 24.84
C ASN A 25 -9.39 14.60 25.76
N GLY A 26 -8.47 15.57 25.67
CA GLY A 26 -7.27 15.55 26.47
C GLY A 26 -6.59 16.91 26.59
N LYS A 27 -5.31 16.85 26.87
CA LYS A 27 -4.44 18.03 27.00
C LYS A 27 -3.21 17.86 26.13
N TRP A 28 -2.64 18.98 25.69
CA TRP A 28 -1.37 19.00 25.00
C TRP A 28 -0.45 20.10 25.53
N ALA A 29 0.83 19.87 25.42
CA ALA A 29 1.88 20.85 25.68
C ALA A 29 3.06 20.63 24.73
N VAL A 30 3.81 21.71 24.44
CA VAL A 30 5.08 21.62 23.70
C VAL A 30 6.20 22.13 24.57
N ALA A 31 7.27 21.35 24.67
CA ALA A 31 8.51 21.72 25.31
C ALA A 31 9.69 21.03 24.56
N ASP A 32 10.81 21.71 24.39
CA ASP A 32 12.02 21.16 23.78
C ASP A 32 11.78 20.45 22.43
N ASN A 33 10.95 21.03 21.58
CA ASN A 33 10.56 20.47 20.27
C ASN A 33 9.78 19.13 20.34
N LYS A 34 9.24 18.81 21.50
CA LYS A 34 8.37 17.64 21.71
C LYS A 34 6.95 18.12 22.00
N LEU A 35 5.99 17.52 21.32
CA LEU A 35 4.56 17.65 21.61
C LEU A 35 4.17 16.48 22.50
N THR A 36 3.71 16.79 23.70
CA THR A 36 3.11 15.79 24.61
C THR A 36 1.60 15.91 24.54
N ILE A 37 0.92 14.81 24.24
CA ILE A 37 -0.54 14.69 24.24
C ILE A 37 -0.94 13.70 25.32
N THR A 38 -1.87 14.10 26.19
CA THR A 38 -2.43 13.23 27.26
C THR A 38 -3.93 13.05 27.05
N ILE A 39 -4.38 11.82 26.77
CA ILE A 39 -5.79 11.45 26.60
C ILE A 39 -6.11 10.31 27.56
N GLN A 40 -7.15 10.45 28.37
CA GLN A 40 -7.58 9.45 29.36
C GLN A 40 -6.48 9.00 30.36
N GLY A 41 -5.43 9.81 30.52
CA GLY A 41 -4.32 9.50 31.41
C GLY A 41 -3.11 8.83 30.73
N GLU A 42 -3.26 8.46 29.48
CA GLU A 42 -2.16 7.98 28.65
C GLU A 42 -1.46 9.14 27.98
N GLU A 43 -0.12 9.07 27.95
CA GLU A 43 0.74 10.12 27.44
C GLU A 43 1.44 9.65 26.16
N MET A 44 1.31 10.44 25.10
CA MET A 44 1.95 10.21 23.81
C MET A 44 2.88 11.37 23.52
N VAL A 45 4.11 11.10 23.05
CA VAL A 45 5.11 12.12 22.75
C VAL A 45 5.49 12.07 21.28
N ALA A 46 5.39 13.21 20.61
CA ALA A 46 5.74 13.38 19.20
C ALA A 46 6.87 14.40 19.00
N ASP A 47 7.65 14.23 17.96
CA ASP A 47 8.57 15.23 17.46
C ASP A 47 7.85 16.33 16.68
N VAL A 48 8.15 17.59 16.95
CA VAL A 48 7.53 18.74 16.28
C VAL A 48 8.40 19.19 15.11
N GLY A 49 7.83 19.16 13.89
CA GLY A 49 8.37 19.77 12.69
C GLY A 49 7.74 21.13 12.39
N GLU A 50 8.02 21.70 11.21
CA GLU A 50 7.52 23.03 10.82
C GLU A 50 5.99 23.04 10.71
N ASN A 51 5.42 22.08 10.01
CA ASN A 51 3.97 21.89 9.82
C ASN A 51 3.54 20.45 10.11
N THR A 52 4.32 19.71 10.90
CA THR A 52 4.09 18.31 11.22
C THR A 52 4.33 18.02 12.69
N PHE A 53 3.80 16.91 13.15
CA PHE A 53 4.32 16.20 14.31
C PHE A 53 4.33 14.69 14.03
N THR A 54 5.35 14.03 14.57
CA THR A 54 5.64 12.63 14.26
C THR A 54 5.70 11.81 15.52
N PHE A 55 4.90 10.76 15.60
CA PHE A 55 5.05 9.70 16.58
C PHE A 55 5.90 8.60 15.97
N ASP A 56 7.00 8.21 16.64
CA ASP A 56 7.81 7.08 16.21
C ASP A 56 7.14 5.74 16.49
N ASP A 57 6.29 5.71 17.51
CA ASP A 57 5.48 4.55 17.87
C ASP A 57 4.15 5.05 18.45
N LEU A 58 3.13 5.15 17.63
CA LEU A 58 1.82 5.62 18.07
C LEU A 58 1.10 4.50 18.82
N MET A 59 0.79 4.72 20.10
CA MET A 59 0.03 3.79 20.96
C MET A 59 0.66 2.39 21.06
N ASP A 60 1.98 2.29 21.08
CA ASP A 60 2.74 1.02 21.15
C ASP A 60 2.38 0.03 20.03
N MET A 61 1.97 0.53 18.84
CA MET A 61 1.62 -0.29 17.68
C MET A 61 2.83 -0.62 16.79
N GLY A 62 4.02 -0.09 17.10
CA GLY A 62 5.21 -0.23 16.26
C GLY A 62 5.13 0.56 14.95
N LEU A 63 4.23 1.54 14.87
CA LEU A 63 3.98 2.31 13.66
C LEU A 63 4.45 3.76 13.83
N LYS A 64 5.31 4.20 12.93
CA LYS A 64 5.64 5.61 12.78
C LYS A 64 4.51 6.33 12.05
N VAL A 65 3.95 7.37 12.69
CA VAL A 65 2.83 8.13 12.12
C VAL A 65 3.19 9.62 12.05
N ILE A 66 3.00 10.23 10.90
CA ILE A 66 3.25 11.65 10.65
C ILE A 66 1.91 12.35 10.45
N PHE A 67 1.65 13.37 11.26
CA PHE A 67 0.48 14.24 11.12
C PHE A 67 0.90 15.54 10.46
N GLY A 68 0.29 15.87 9.32
CA GLY A 68 0.45 17.14 8.63
C GLY A 68 -0.59 18.16 9.10
N LYS A 69 -0.19 19.43 9.20
CA LYS A 69 -1.11 20.52 9.52
C LYS A 69 -2.06 20.76 8.33
N GLU A 70 -3.36 20.75 8.60
CA GLU A 70 -4.40 21.01 7.61
C GLU A 70 -4.18 22.35 6.87
N GLY A 71 -4.42 22.34 5.56
CA GLY A 71 -4.25 23.50 4.70
C GLY A 71 -2.79 23.82 4.35
N THR A 72 -1.86 22.94 4.66
CA THR A 72 -0.44 23.05 4.25
C THR A 72 -0.05 21.87 3.37
N ASP A 73 1.07 21.99 2.67
CA ASP A 73 1.65 20.92 1.85
C ASP A 73 2.09 19.69 2.68
N ALA A 74 2.17 19.84 4.00
CA ALA A 74 2.49 18.76 4.92
C ALA A 74 1.40 17.67 5.00
N THR A 75 0.20 17.91 4.48
CA THR A 75 -0.85 16.89 4.35
C THR A 75 -0.74 16.08 3.05
N ASN A 76 0.18 16.44 2.15
CA ASN A 76 0.39 15.67 0.93
C ASN A 76 1.24 14.41 1.23
N PRO A 77 0.67 13.19 1.12
CA PRO A 77 1.38 11.94 1.42
C PRO A 77 2.58 11.71 0.51
N GLU A 78 2.61 12.29 -0.70
CA GLU A 78 3.74 12.16 -1.62
C GLU A 78 5.07 12.67 -1.06
N ASN A 79 5.02 13.55 -0.04
CA ASN A 79 6.22 14.11 0.62
C ASN A 79 6.89 13.12 1.60
N TYR A 80 6.25 11.98 1.88
CA TYR A 80 6.68 11.03 2.92
C TYR A 80 6.88 9.62 2.39
N LEU A 81 6.91 9.45 1.07
CA LEU A 81 7.14 8.15 0.43
C LEU A 81 8.47 7.55 0.87
N SER A 82 8.45 6.31 1.33
CA SER A 82 9.64 5.53 1.66
C SER A 82 10.41 5.11 0.40
N GLU A 83 11.66 4.66 0.58
CA GLU A 83 12.46 4.12 -0.54
C GLU A 83 11.77 2.90 -1.17
N ASP A 84 11.13 2.05 -0.38
CA ASP A 84 10.41 0.87 -0.84
C ASP A 84 9.17 1.25 -1.64
N GLU A 85 8.41 2.24 -1.19
CA GLU A 85 7.26 2.77 -1.94
C GLU A 85 7.70 3.41 -3.26
N LEU A 86 8.78 4.19 -3.24
CA LEU A 86 9.36 4.77 -4.46
C LEU A 86 9.84 3.69 -5.45
N ALA A 87 10.31 2.55 -4.96
CA ALA A 87 10.70 1.42 -5.81
C ALA A 87 9.50 0.79 -6.53
N VAL A 88 8.33 0.73 -5.90
CA VAL A 88 7.09 0.18 -6.48
C VAL A 88 6.43 1.16 -7.46
N ILE A 89 6.51 2.47 -7.23
CA ILE A 89 5.89 3.50 -8.09
C ILE A 89 6.42 3.42 -9.53
N GLY A 90 5.51 3.38 -10.50
CA GLY A 90 5.81 3.33 -11.93
C GLY A 90 4.92 2.38 -12.71
N GLU A 91 5.27 2.17 -13.98
CA GLU A 91 4.57 1.24 -14.88
C GLU A 91 5.25 -0.12 -14.86
N TRP A 92 4.44 -1.18 -14.72
CA TRP A 92 4.88 -2.57 -14.67
C TRP A 92 4.11 -3.39 -15.69
N TYR A 93 4.78 -4.33 -16.34
CA TYR A 93 4.17 -5.25 -17.28
C TYR A 93 4.61 -6.68 -17.01
N SER A 94 3.75 -7.63 -17.33
CA SER A 94 4.02 -9.05 -17.18
C SER A 94 5.12 -9.52 -18.13
N GLU A 95 6.09 -10.25 -17.59
CA GLU A 95 7.16 -10.93 -18.35
C GLU A 95 6.82 -12.39 -18.60
N ASN A 96 6.14 -13.00 -17.65
CA ASN A 96 5.64 -14.37 -17.74
C ASN A 96 4.41 -14.54 -16.84
N VAL A 97 3.72 -15.65 -17.02
CA VAL A 97 2.54 -16.05 -16.28
C VAL A 97 2.64 -17.52 -15.87
N LYS A 98 2.11 -17.85 -14.73
CA LYS A 98 1.88 -19.22 -14.26
C LYS A 98 0.44 -19.33 -13.78
N GLU A 99 -0.26 -20.36 -14.24
CA GLU A 99 -1.56 -20.71 -13.71
C GLU A 99 -1.40 -21.32 -12.31
N LEU A 100 -2.15 -20.81 -11.34
CA LEU A 100 -2.23 -21.40 -10.01
C LEU A 100 -3.31 -22.46 -10.04
N LEU A 101 -2.90 -23.72 -9.97
CA LEU A 101 -3.83 -24.83 -9.89
C LEU A 101 -4.52 -24.84 -8.53
N ASP A 102 -5.83 -25.10 -8.51
CA ASP A 102 -6.61 -25.27 -7.30
C ASP A 102 -5.99 -26.40 -6.42
N GLU A 103 -5.70 -26.09 -5.17
CA GLU A 103 -5.08 -27.06 -4.23
C GLU A 103 -5.90 -28.36 -4.10
N GLU A 104 -7.24 -28.29 -4.27
CA GLU A 104 -8.11 -29.46 -4.19
C GLU A 104 -7.99 -30.39 -5.41
N ALA A 105 -7.48 -29.91 -6.55
CA ALA A 105 -7.29 -30.70 -7.76
C ALA A 105 -5.94 -31.42 -7.84
N GLN A 106 -5.03 -31.17 -6.91
CA GLN A 106 -3.63 -31.62 -6.96
C GLN A 106 -3.45 -32.97 -6.30
N THR A 107 -3.17 -34.01 -7.09
CA THR A 107 -2.97 -35.37 -6.60
C THR A 107 -1.51 -35.86 -6.66
N THR A 108 -0.65 -35.17 -7.40
CA THR A 108 0.78 -35.54 -7.55
C THR A 108 1.70 -34.32 -7.37
N VAL A 109 3.01 -34.58 -7.11
CA VAL A 109 4.03 -33.53 -7.01
C VAL A 109 4.21 -32.78 -8.32
N GLU A 110 4.00 -33.44 -9.47
CA GLU A 110 4.07 -32.83 -10.80
C GLU A 110 2.88 -31.90 -11.05
N GLU A 111 1.69 -32.25 -10.60
CA GLU A 111 0.51 -31.38 -10.61
C GLU A 111 0.68 -30.19 -9.66
N LEU A 112 1.30 -30.38 -8.48
CA LEU A 112 1.66 -29.32 -7.55
C LEU A 112 2.66 -28.31 -8.13
N LEU A 113 3.60 -28.76 -8.98
CA LEU A 113 4.58 -27.88 -9.60
C LEU A 113 3.98 -27.13 -10.81
N GLY A 114 2.88 -27.66 -11.40
CA GLY A 114 2.23 -27.12 -12.60
C GLY A 114 3.20 -26.98 -13.80
N ASP A 115 2.72 -26.41 -14.86
CA ASP A 115 3.58 -25.96 -15.94
C ASP A 115 4.46 -24.80 -15.45
N GLY A 116 5.74 -24.79 -15.88
CA GLY A 116 6.64 -23.69 -15.55
C GLY A 116 6.12 -22.34 -16.07
N PRO A 117 6.78 -21.21 -15.68
CA PRO A 117 6.38 -19.90 -16.17
C PRO A 117 6.31 -19.86 -17.70
N GLN A 118 5.20 -19.36 -18.24
CA GLN A 118 4.95 -19.27 -19.67
C GLN A 118 5.10 -17.82 -20.14
N THR A 119 5.63 -17.63 -21.35
CA THR A 119 5.76 -16.33 -22.02
C THR A 119 4.67 -16.07 -23.05
N THR A 120 3.67 -16.95 -23.11
CA THR A 120 2.48 -16.83 -23.97
C THR A 120 1.25 -17.06 -23.13
N MET A 121 0.17 -16.39 -23.47
CA MET A 121 -1.11 -16.51 -22.82
C MET A 121 -2.24 -16.37 -23.83
N ASP A 122 -3.28 -17.20 -23.73
CA ASP A 122 -4.45 -17.10 -24.60
C ASP A 122 -5.15 -15.74 -24.43
N GLY A 123 -5.54 -15.19 -25.56
CA GLY A 123 -6.24 -13.90 -25.62
C GLY A 123 -5.35 -12.67 -25.66
N VAL A 124 -4.01 -12.82 -25.65
CA VAL A 124 -3.07 -11.69 -25.83
C VAL A 124 -1.99 -12.05 -26.86
N ASP A 125 -1.64 -11.09 -27.72
CA ASP A 125 -0.58 -11.28 -28.73
C ASP A 125 0.83 -11.18 -28.11
N ASN A 126 0.96 -10.44 -26.99
CA ASN A 126 2.21 -10.24 -26.28
C ASN A 126 1.97 -10.39 -24.78
N ILE A 127 2.77 -11.23 -24.13
CA ILE A 127 2.68 -11.46 -22.67
C ILE A 127 2.76 -10.15 -21.86
N ASN A 128 3.48 -9.15 -22.35
CA ASN A 128 3.60 -7.85 -21.69
C ASN A 128 2.28 -7.06 -21.64
N ASP A 129 1.29 -7.48 -22.41
CA ASP A 129 -0.06 -6.90 -22.42
C ASP A 129 -1.06 -7.75 -21.60
N ALA A 130 -0.62 -8.90 -21.05
CA ALA A 130 -1.49 -9.76 -20.25
C ALA A 130 -1.88 -9.09 -18.93
N LEU A 131 -0.90 -8.51 -18.21
CA LEU A 131 -1.15 -7.72 -17.01
C LEU A 131 -0.27 -6.46 -17.03
N ARG A 132 -0.88 -5.32 -16.80
CA ARG A 132 -0.18 -4.04 -16.58
C ARG A 132 -0.68 -3.38 -15.30
N LEU A 133 0.27 -2.89 -14.49
CA LEU A 133 0.00 -2.16 -13.27
C LEU A 133 0.68 -0.79 -13.37
N THR A 134 -0.02 0.26 -12.97
CA THR A 134 0.57 1.61 -12.87
C THR A 134 0.36 2.13 -11.47
N PHE A 135 1.41 2.06 -10.65
CA PHE A 135 1.41 2.60 -9.29
C PHE A 135 1.74 4.08 -9.31
N ALA A 136 0.88 4.89 -8.71
CA ALA A 136 1.05 6.34 -8.61
C ALA A 136 1.41 6.78 -7.19
N LYS A 137 1.99 7.97 -7.06
CA LYS A 137 2.44 8.54 -5.78
C LYS A 137 1.30 8.90 -4.81
N ASP A 138 0.10 9.06 -5.33
CA ASP A 138 -1.12 9.33 -4.55
C ASP A 138 -1.75 8.06 -3.96
N TYR A 139 -0.95 6.97 -3.90
CA TYR A 139 -1.38 5.65 -3.44
C TYR A 139 -2.53 5.05 -4.27
N THR A 140 -2.61 5.39 -5.55
CA THR A 140 -3.50 4.70 -6.49
C THR A 140 -2.73 3.76 -7.40
N VAL A 141 -3.36 2.64 -7.77
CA VAL A 141 -2.87 1.69 -8.78
C VAL A 141 -3.93 1.42 -9.82
N LYS A 142 -3.57 1.61 -11.08
CA LYS A 142 -4.39 1.23 -12.21
C LYS A 142 -4.04 -0.19 -12.63
N VAL A 143 -5.06 -1.03 -12.78
CA VAL A 143 -4.94 -2.43 -13.21
C VAL A 143 -5.54 -2.59 -14.60
N VAL A 144 -4.75 -3.16 -15.53
CA VAL A 144 -5.19 -3.51 -16.89
C VAL A 144 -4.88 -4.98 -17.11
N TYR A 145 -5.89 -5.77 -17.43
CA TYR A 145 -5.80 -7.21 -17.69
C TYR A 145 -6.28 -7.54 -19.10
N LYS A 146 -5.49 -8.30 -19.88
CA LYS A 146 -5.76 -8.63 -21.28
C LYS A 146 -6.18 -7.40 -22.13
N GLY A 147 -5.55 -6.26 -21.87
CA GLY A 147 -5.82 -4.98 -22.52
C GLY A 147 -7.10 -4.27 -22.06
N GLN A 148 -7.85 -4.83 -21.13
CA GLN A 148 -9.04 -4.22 -20.53
C GLN A 148 -8.69 -3.57 -19.20
N GLU A 149 -9.14 -2.33 -18.99
CA GLU A 149 -9.01 -1.64 -17.70
C GLU A 149 -9.99 -2.26 -16.69
N MET A 150 -9.42 -2.83 -15.62
CA MET A 150 -10.18 -3.45 -14.53
C MET A 150 -10.59 -2.42 -13.48
N GLY A 151 -9.81 -1.35 -13.31
CA GLY A 151 -10.10 -0.27 -12.39
C GLY A 151 -8.85 0.45 -11.90
N THR A 152 -9.11 1.43 -11.03
CA THR A 152 -8.08 2.13 -10.26
C THR A 152 -8.41 1.94 -8.78
N PHE A 153 -7.48 1.40 -8.03
CA PHE A 153 -7.65 0.97 -6.65
C PHE A 153 -6.67 1.72 -5.74
N LYS A 154 -6.86 1.68 -4.44
CA LYS A 154 -5.85 2.11 -3.48
C LYS A 154 -4.80 1.02 -3.29
N TRP A 155 -3.58 1.43 -2.98
CA TRP A 155 -2.51 0.52 -2.60
C TRP A 155 -1.78 1.02 -1.36
N SER A 156 -1.20 0.10 -0.62
CA SER A 156 -0.32 0.38 0.51
C SER A 156 0.82 -0.63 0.54
N LEU A 157 1.95 -0.27 1.16
CA LEU A 157 3.10 -1.16 1.30
C LEU A 157 3.36 -1.42 2.78
N VAL A 158 3.27 -2.69 3.18
CA VAL A 158 3.51 -3.10 4.57
C VAL A 158 4.47 -4.30 4.58
N TYR A 159 5.64 -4.16 5.20
CA TYR A 159 6.66 -5.21 5.29
C TYR A 159 7.06 -5.81 3.93
N GLY A 160 7.14 -4.99 2.89
CA GLY A 160 7.51 -5.43 1.53
C GLY A 160 6.38 -6.10 0.75
N LEU A 161 5.19 -6.20 1.33
CA LEU A 161 3.98 -6.65 0.65
C LEU A 161 3.16 -5.43 0.25
N CYS A 162 2.85 -5.33 -1.05
CA CYS A 162 1.98 -4.30 -1.56
C CYS A 162 0.54 -4.83 -1.59
N ASN A 163 -0.29 -4.27 -0.73
CA ASN A 163 -1.70 -4.57 -0.69
C ASN A 163 -2.47 -3.65 -1.65
N VAL A 164 -3.30 -4.23 -2.50
CA VAL A 164 -4.22 -3.52 -3.40
C VAL A 164 -5.64 -3.72 -2.89
N GLU A 165 -6.32 -2.62 -2.59
CA GLU A 165 -7.69 -2.64 -2.05
C GLU A 165 -8.71 -2.91 -3.18
N SER A 166 -8.75 -4.17 -3.65
CA SER A 166 -9.72 -4.62 -4.66
C SER A 166 -10.27 -5.99 -4.28
N GLU A 167 -11.58 -6.18 -4.44
CA GLU A 167 -12.24 -7.46 -4.19
C GLU A 167 -12.35 -8.29 -5.47
N ASN A 168 -12.66 -7.66 -6.60
CA ASN A 168 -12.73 -8.28 -7.92
C ASN A 168 -12.28 -7.27 -9.01
N PRO A 169 -11.11 -7.51 -9.66
CA PRO A 169 -10.19 -8.60 -9.40
C PRO A 169 -9.48 -8.47 -8.05
N SER A 170 -9.13 -9.59 -7.43
CA SER A 170 -8.20 -9.62 -6.29
C SER A 170 -6.77 -9.55 -6.81
N VAL A 171 -5.95 -8.65 -6.24
CA VAL A 171 -4.57 -8.42 -6.68
C VAL A 171 -3.66 -8.35 -5.47
N TYR A 172 -2.73 -9.31 -5.36
CA TYR A 172 -1.68 -9.31 -4.34
C TYR A 172 -0.33 -9.14 -5.00
N VAL A 173 0.51 -8.28 -4.44
CA VAL A 173 1.81 -7.94 -5.02
C VAL A 173 2.91 -8.13 -4.01
N ALA A 174 3.95 -8.87 -4.37
CA ALA A 174 5.17 -9.02 -3.60
C ALA A 174 6.38 -8.56 -4.41
N THR A 175 7.31 -7.86 -3.76
CA THR A 175 8.57 -7.47 -4.37
C THR A 175 9.60 -8.59 -4.26
N ASN A 176 10.30 -8.89 -5.36
CA ASN A 176 11.37 -9.86 -5.39
C ASN A 176 12.74 -9.19 -5.16
N GLU A 177 13.73 -9.98 -4.74
CA GLU A 177 15.12 -9.51 -4.56
C GLU A 177 15.75 -8.95 -5.84
N ASP A 178 15.30 -9.39 -7.02
CA ASP A 178 15.78 -8.92 -8.33
C ASP A 178 15.11 -7.62 -8.79
N GLY A 179 14.24 -7.03 -7.95
CA GLY A 179 13.50 -5.81 -8.24
C GLY A 179 12.26 -6.02 -9.11
N SER A 180 11.92 -7.25 -9.48
CA SER A 180 10.64 -7.58 -10.15
C SER A 180 9.51 -7.70 -9.13
N LEU A 181 8.27 -7.77 -9.61
CA LEU A 181 7.09 -8.04 -8.79
C LEU A 181 6.54 -9.43 -9.12
N ASN A 182 6.15 -10.18 -8.08
CA ASN A 182 5.21 -11.28 -8.21
C ASN A 182 3.80 -10.73 -7.95
N VAL A 183 2.89 -10.97 -8.88
CA VAL A 183 1.52 -10.47 -8.82
C VAL A 183 0.57 -11.65 -8.93
N ASP A 184 -0.13 -11.97 -7.86
CA ASP A 184 -1.24 -12.91 -7.89
C ASP A 184 -2.49 -12.12 -8.28
N TYR A 185 -3.10 -12.55 -9.37
CA TYR A 185 -4.31 -11.98 -9.94
C TYR A 185 -5.40 -13.03 -9.94
N SER A 186 -6.56 -12.67 -9.46
CA SER A 186 -7.73 -13.56 -9.44
C SER A 186 -8.99 -12.77 -9.74
N ASP A 187 -9.79 -13.26 -10.69
CA ASP A 187 -11.14 -12.80 -10.95
C ASP A 187 -12.10 -14.01 -11.04
N ASP A 188 -13.28 -13.82 -11.61
CA ASP A 188 -14.29 -14.89 -11.70
C ASP A 188 -13.88 -16.03 -12.65
N GLU A 189 -12.90 -15.84 -13.53
CA GLU A 189 -12.49 -16.76 -14.59
C GLU A 189 -11.06 -17.27 -14.43
N ASP A 190 -10.14 -16.40 -13.97
CA ASP A 190 -8.71 -16.67 -13.98
C ASP A 190 -8.11 -16.59 -12.56
N PHE A 191 -7.17 -17.49 -12.25
CA PHE A 191 -6.34 -17.47 -11.04
C PHE A 191 -4.87 -17.68 -11.43
N LEU A 192 -4.11 -16.59 -11.48
CA LEU A 192 -2.81 -16.53 -12.15
C LEU A 192 -1.77 -15.80 -11.29
N THR A 193 -0.51 -16.26 -11.38
CA THR A 193 0.65 -15.50 -10.87
C THR A 193 1.46 -14.97 -12.03
N PHE A 194 1.70 -13.68 -12.05
CA PHE A 194 2.55 -12.99 -13.01
C PHE A 194 3.87 -12.60 -12.38
N LYS A 195 4.98 -12.78 -13.12
CA LYS A 195 6.18 -12.00 -12.86
C LYS A 195 6.10 -10.72 -13.67
N CYS A 196 6.14 -9.58 -13.00
CA CYS A 196 6.11 -8.26 -13.64
C CYS A 196 7.46 -7.55 -13.50
N VAL A 197 7.86 -6.85 -14.55
CA VAL A 197 9.08 -6.05 -14.60
C VAL A 197 8.72 -4.59 -14.87
N LYS A 198 9.55 -3.68 -14.38
CA LYS A 198 9.34 -2.25 -14.53
C LYS A 198 9.61 -1.80 -15.96
N ASP A 199 8.81 -0.88 -16.47
CA ASP A 199 9.08 -0.22 -17.75
C ASP A 199 10.16 0.84 -17.55
N ASP A 200 11.41 0.45 -17.79
CA ASP A 200 12.58 1.35 -17.70
C ASP A 200 12.75 2.24 -18.95
N ALA A 201 11.81 2.21 -19.90
CA ALA A 201 11.91 2.88 -21.19
C ALA A 201 11.45 4.35 -21.21
N LYS A 202 11.24 4.98 -20.01
CA LYS A 202 10.87 6.41 -19.95
C LYS A 202 11.79 7.23 -19.09
#